data_24df5ace64a2cd1ac37ba4ce5a296853
#
_entry.id   24df5ace64a2cd1ac37ba4ce5a296853
#
_cell.length_a   1.000
_cell.length_b   1.000
_cell.length_c   1.000
_cell.angle_alpha   90.00
_cell.angle_beta   90.00
_cell.angle_gamma   90.00
#
_symmetry.space_group_name_H-M   'P 1'
#
loop_
_entity.id
_entity.type
_entity.pdbx_description
1 polymer ?
#
loop_
_entity_poly.entity_id
_entity_poly.type
_entity_poly.pdbx_seq_one_letter_code
_entity_poly.pdbx_strand_id
1 'polypeptide(L)'
;MTESRVLDGNAAGGLLLELFGVDLTAAPCVCGGCGAREEVARLDVYVDCPGVVIRCRHCENVLITIVRGPTRTWVDLAGTRGLELG
;
A
#
# COMPACT_ATOMS: atom_id res chain seq x y z
N MET A 1 -16.69 -17.97 -0.66
CA MET A 1 -15.68 -17.63 0.31
C MET A 1 -14.50 -16.93 -0.35
N THR A 2 -14.14 -15.82 0.20
CA THR A 2 -13.05 -15.04 -0.36
C THR A 2 -11.81 -15.21 0.50
N GLU A 3 -10.70 -15.44 -0.14
CA GLU A 3 -9.42 -15.49 0.54
C GLU A 3 -8.61 -14.28 0.13
N SER A 4 -8.09 -13.58 1.12
CA SER A 4 -7.15 -12.50 0.85
C SER A 4 -5.85 -13.12 0.35
N ARG A 5 -5.33 -12.59 -0.72
CA ARG A 5 -4.04 -13.02 -1.25
C ARG A 5 -2.98 -12.04 -0.80
N VAL A 6 -1.85 -12.60 -0.36
CA VAL A 6 -0.69 -11.79 -0.05
C VAL A 6 0.17 -11.71 -1.30
N LEU A 7 0.32 -10.51 -1.80
CA LEU A 7 1.12 -10.22 -2.99
C LEU A 7 2.19 -9.22 -2.60
N ASP A 8 3.17 -9.01 -3.47
CA ASP A 8 4.13 -7.95 -3.20
C ASP A 8 3.60 -6.60 -3.71
N GLY A 9 4.28 -5.52 -3.33
CA GLY A 9 3.84 -4.17 -3.67
C GLY A 9 3.77 -3.88 -5.15
N ASN A 10 4.44 -4.67 -5.98
CA ASN A 10 4.35 -4.52 -7.43
C ASN A 10 2.93 -4.78 -7.92
N ALA A 11 2.17 -5.62 -7.20
CA ALA A 11 0.79 -5.90 -7.58
C ALA A 11 -0.11 -4.66 -7.46
N ALA A 12 0.28 -3.71 -6.60
CA ALA A 12 -0.47 -2.47 -6.43
C ALA A 12 0.08 -1.34 -7.31
N GLY A 13 1.16 -1.59 -8.05
CA GLY A 13 1.85 -0.54 -8.80
C GLY A 13 0.97 0.20 -9.78
N GLY A 14 0.16 -0.53 -10.54
CA GLY A 14 -0.74 0.09 -11.52
C GLY A 14 -1.79 0.97 -10.85
N LEU A 15 -2.36 0.50 -9.76
CA LEU A 15 -3.35 1.26 -9.01
C LEU A 15 -2.73 2.52 -8.42
N LEU A 16 -1.54 2.40 -7.84
CA LEU A 16 -0.86 3.54 -7.24
C LEU A 16 -0.48 4.56 -8.30
N LEU A 17 -0.03 4.11 -9.47
CA LEU A 17 0.28 5.00 -10.57
C LEU A 17 -0.96 5.77 -11.02
N GLU A 18 -2.09 5.08 -11.11
CA GLU A 18 -3.35 5.69 -11.50
C GLU A 18 -3.80 6.75 -10.51
N LEU A 19 -3.66 6.47 -9.21
CA LEU A 19 -4.13 7.36 -8.15
C LEU A 19 -3.22 8.55 -7.91
N PHE A 20 -1.91 8.33 -7.96
CA PHE A 20 -0.93 9.35 -7.59
C PHE A 20 -0.21 9.98 -8.77
N GLY A 21 -0.33 9.39 -9.95
CA GLY A 21 0.30 9.92 -11.15
C GLY A 21 1.79 9.66 -11.24
N VAL A 22 2.35 8.93 -10.29
CA VAL A 22 3.76 8.56 -10.28
C VAL A 22 3.89 7.09 -9.90
N ASP A 23 4.96 6.47 -10.36
CA ASP A 23 5.25 5.09 -10.01
C ASP A 23 5.83 5.06 -8.60
N LEU A 24 5.07 4.49 -7.67
CA LEU A 24 5.46 4.42 -6.27
C LEU A 24 6.15 3.10 -5.90
N THR A 25 6.31 2.17 -6.84
CA THR A 25 6.86 0.85 -6.49
C THR A 25 8.28 0.94 -5.98
N ALA A 26 9.07 1.88 -6.48
CA ALA A 26 10.44 2.08 -6.03
C ALA A 26 10.55 3.12 -4.90
N ALA A 27 9.45 3.71 -4.48
CA ALA A 27 9.45 4.74 -3.45
C ALA A 27 9.65 4.11 -2.07
N PRO A 28 10.61 4.58 -1.28
CA PRO A 28 10.76 4.10 0.09
C PRO A 28 9.58 4.55 0.94
N CYS A 29 9.06 3.61 1.73
CA CYS A 29 7.97 3.85 2.66
C CYS A 29 8.45 3.52 4.06
N VAL A 30 8.24 4.43 5.00
CA VAL A 30 8.65 4.24 6.39
C VAL A 30 7.44 3.86 7.22
N CYS A 31 7.53 2.72 7.89
CA CYS A 31 6.46 2.24 8.75
C CYS A 31 6.36 3.10 10.01
N GLY A 32 5.15 3.57 10.32
CA GLY A 32 4.90 4.33 11.54
C GLY A 32 4.93 3.49 12.80
N GLY A 33 4.79 2.17 12.65
CA GLY A 33 4.80 1.26 13.80
C GLY A 33 6.18 0.81 14.22
N CYS A 34 6.99 0.30 13.28
CA CYS A 34 8.31 -0.24 13.61
C CYS A 34 9.47 0.59 13.07
N GLY A 35 9.21 1.60 12.26
CA GLY A 35 10.23 2.46 11.69
C GLY A 35 11.00 1.86 10.51
N ALA A 36 10.65 0.66 10.07
CA ALA A 36 11.32 0.03 8.95
C ALA A 36 11.10 0.83 7.67
N ARG A 37 12.13 0.91 6.85
CA ARG A 37 12.10 1.61 5.57
C ARG A 37 12.24 0.59 4.46
N GLU A 38 11.23 0.49 3.61
CA GLU A 38 11.21 -0.45 2.50
C GLU A 38 10.59 0.19 1.28
N GLU A 39 11.04 -0.21 0.10
CA GLU A 39 10.36 0.18 -1.12
C GLU A 39 8.96 -0.42 -1.14
N VAL A 40 8.01 0.32 -1.69
CA VAL A 40 6.62 -0.14 -1.76
C VAL A 40 6.52 -1.52 -2.42
N ALA A 41 7.35 -1.77 -3.44
CA ALA A 41 7.35 -3.06 -4.14
C ALA A 41 7.62 -4.25 -3.23
N ARG A 42 8.25 -4.03 -2.08
CA ARG A 42 8.60 -5.10 -1.15
C ARG A 42 7.60 -5.29 -0.02
N LEU A 43 6.57 -4.46 0.04
CA LEU A 43 5.56 -4.56 1.07
C LEU A 43 4.55 -5.66 0.75
N ASP A 44 3.82 -6.10 1.76
CA ASP A 44 2.80 -7.12 1.59
C ASP A 44 1.49 -6.47 1.19
N VAL A 45 0.92 -6.92 0.08
CA VAL A 45 -0.33 -6.38 -0.44
C VAL A 45 -1.42 -7.43 -0.31
N TYR A 46 -2.50 -7.05 0.35
CA TYR A 46 -3.69 -7.88 0.49
C TYR A 46 -4.79 -7.28 -0.36
N VAL A 47 -5.23 -8.03 -1.35
CA VAL A 47 -6.32 -7.60 -2.22
C VAL A 47 -7.60 -8.26 -1.75
N ASP A 48 -8.51 -7.46 -1.26
CA ASP A 48 -9.79 -7.93 -0.75
C ASP A 48 -10.84 -6.93 -1.21
N CYS A 49 -11.58 -7.31 -2.23
CA CYS A 49 -12.55 -6.43 -2.85
C CYS A 49 -13.56 -5.89 -1.82
N PRO A 50 -13.83 -4.59 -1.80
CA PRO A 50 -13.44 -3.58 -2.78
C PRO A 50 -12.12 -2.88 -2.49
N GLY A 51 -11.31 -3.38 -1.58
CA GLY A 51 -10.16 -2.67 -1.07
C GLY A 51 -8.84 -3.35 -1.31
N VAL A 52 -7.78 -2.55 -1.15
CA VAL A 52 -6.40 -3.01 -1.18
C VAL A 52 -5.76 -2.52 0.11
N VAL A 53 -5.10 -3.42 0.82
CA VAL A 53 -4.42 -3.11 2.07
C VAL A 53 -2.94 -3.43 1.90
N ILE A 54 -2.08 -2.47 2.18
CA ILE A 54 -0.63 -2.63 2.11
C ILE A 54 -0.09 -2.61 3.53
N ARG A 55 0.59 -3.69 3.92
CA ARG A 55 1.12 -3.85 5.28
C ARG A 55 2.63 -3.91 5.27
N CYS A 56 3.20 -3.47 6.39
CA CYS A 56 4.63 -3.62 6.63
C CYS A 56 4.98 -5.10 6.67
N ARG A 57 6.02 -5.48 5.94
CA ARG A 57 6.44 -6.88 5.92
C ARG A 57 7.15 -7.30 7.22
N HIS A 58 7.52 -6.34 8.06
CA HIS A 58 8.28 -6.62 9.28
C HIS A 58 7.38 -6.72 10.51
N CYS A 59 6.40 -5.83 10.66
CA CYS A 59 5.53 -5.82 11.84
C CYS A 59 4.05 -5.97 11.51
N GLU A 60 3.71 -6.04 10.21
CA GLU A 60 2.35 -6.20 9.72
C GLU A 60 1.42 -5.01 10.00
N ASN A 61 1.97 -3.89 10.43
CA ASN A 61 1.18 -2.67 10.58
C ASN A 61 0.57 -2.28 9.25
N VAL A 62 -0.68 -1.87 9.25
CA VAL A 62 -1.36 -1.41 8.02
C VAL A 62 -0.80 -0.04 7.67
N LEU A 63 -0.19 0.06 6.50
CA LEU A 63 0.44 1.30 6.04
C LEU A 63 -0.48 2.10 5.15
N ILE A 64 -1.06 1.45 4.15
CA ILE A 64 -1.90 2.11 3.16
C ILE A 64 -3.14 1.27 2.96
N THR A 65 -4.30 1.91 2.97
CA THR A 65 -5.56 1.26 2.64
C THR A 65 -6.22 2.05 1.53
N ILE A 66 -6.62 1.37 0.47
CA ILE A 66 -7.28 1.99 -0.67
C ILE A 66 -8.61 1.30 -0.88
N VAL A 67 -9.69 2.07 -0.83
CA VAL A 67 -11.05 1.54 -1.07
C VAL A 67 -11.66 2.32 -2.22
N ARG A 68 -11.98 1.63 -3.29
CA ARG A 68 -12.56 2.26 -4.48
C ARG A 68 -14.07 2.09 -4.45
N GLY A 69 -14.78 3.20 -4.29
CA GLY A 69 -16.23 3.23 -4.38
C GLY A 69 -16.68 3.62 -5.79
N PRO A 70 -17.99 3.69 -6.00
CA PRO A 70 -18.52 4.01 -7.34
C PRO A 70 -18.20 5.43 -7.80
N THR A 71 -18.04 6.37 -6.88
CA THR A 71 -17.78 7.77 -7.24
C THR A 71 -16.54 8.33 -6.56
N ARG A 72 -16.04 7.68 -5.52
CA ARG A 72 -14.93 8.20 -4.73
C ARG A 72 -13.96 7.08 -4.38
N THR A 73 -12.70 7.45 -4.23
CA THR A 73 -11.67 6.54 -3.76
C THR A 73 -11.16 7.05 -2.42
N TRP A 74 -11.14 6.18 -1.43
CA TRP A 74 -10.62 6.50 -0.11
C TRP A 74 -9.19 5.96 -0.01
N VAL A 75 -8.26 6.82 0.38
CA VAL A 75 -6.86 6.43 0.59
C VAL A 75 -6.48 6.80 2.01
N ASP A 76 -6.09 5.81 2.80
CA ASP A 76 -5.70 5.99 4.18
C ASP A 76 -4.21 5.68 4.30
N LEU A 77 -3.44 6.66 4.76
CA LEU A 77 -2.00 6.56 4.93
C LEU A 77 -1.60 6.66 6.40
N ALA A 78 -2.55 6.47 7.31
CA ALA A 78 -2.32 6.73 8.74
C ALA A 78 -1.21 5.88 9.35
N GLY A 79 -0.96 4.69 8.83
CA GLY A 79 0.09 3.82 9.34
C GLY A 79 1.47 4.12 8.76
N THR A 80 1.56 5.01 7.79
CA THR A 80 2.80 5.36 7.11
C THR A 80 3.39 6.61 7.74
N ARG A 81 4.65 6.52 8.19
CA ARG A 81 5.34 7.67 8.74
C ARG A 81 5.81 8.60 7.64
N GLY A 82 6.18 8.05 6.51
CA GLY A 82 6.62 8.83 5.38
C GLY A 82 6.72 8.01 4.12
N LEU A 83 6.63 8.69 2.99
CA LEU A 83 6.78 8.08 1.68
C LEU A 83 7.67 9.02 0.87
N GLU A 84 8.79 8.50 0.42
CA GLU A 84 9.78 9.32 -0.26
C GLU A 84 9.52 9.30 -1.76
N LEU A 85 9.24 10.48 -2.32
CA LEU A 85 8.99 10.65 -3.75
C LEU A 85 10.16 11.43 -4.35
N GLY A 86 10.55 11.04 -5.54
CA GLY A 86 11.66 11.78 -6.12
C GLY A 86 12.21 11.22 -7.41
#